data_8ab18c9a14e6360bf3b6377b69473560
#
_entry.id   8ab18c9a14e6360bf3b6377b69473560
#
_cell.length_a   1.000
_cell.length_b   1.000
_cell.length_c   1.000
_cell.angle_alpha   90.00
_cell.angle_beta   90.00
_cell.angle_gamma   90.00
#
_symmetry.space_group_name_H-M   'P 1'
#
loop_
_entity.id
_entity.type
_entity.pdbx_description
1 polymer ?
#
loop_
_entity_poly.entity_id
_entity_poly.type
_entity_poly.pdbx_seq_one_letter_code
_entity_poly.pdbx_strand_id
1 'polypeptide(L)'
;MEALRILIADDHPAVRILLRNILGTVPRWKVCGEAENGSSAVALATSLHPDIIVMDLVMPEINGLEATRQVLKFNQKARIILTTLHEFPSFVDEARRAGACGCFFKTESGRHFIPAVRVAIKCRELFTPDDLEGAKPH
;
A
#
# COMPACT_ATOMS: atom_id res chain seq x y z
N MET A 1 -9.20 -14.00 -16.51
CA MET A 1 -8.94 -13.40 -15.20
C MET A 1 -8.04 -12.20 -15.35
N GLU A 2 -8.47 -11.10 -14.82
CA GLU A 2 -7.75 -9.84 -14.98
C GLU A 2 -6.47 -9.81 -14.16
N ALA A 3 -5.51 -9.01 -14.62
CA ALA A 3 -4.28 -8.81 -13.88
C ALA A 3 -4.55 -7.96 -12.64
N LEU A 4 -3.85 -8.24 -11.55
CA LEU A 4 -3.84 -7.35 -10.39
C LEU A 4 -2.93 -6.16 -10.72
N ARG A 5 -3.44 -4.97 -10.59
CA ARG A 5 -2.75 -3.73 -10.95
C ARG A 5 -2.21 -3.07 -9.69
N ILE A 6 -0.90 -2.83 -9.68
CA ILE A 6 -0.18 -2.37 -8.49
C ILE A 6 0.50 -1.04 -8.79
N LEU A 7 0.26 -0.06 -7.94
CA LEU A 7 0.99 1.21 -7.95
C LEU A 7 2.07 1.16 -6.88
N ILE A 8 3.29 1.50 -7.23
CA ILE A 8 4.41 1.60 -6.27
C ILE A 8 4.71 3.08 -6.04
N ALA A 9 4.76 3.50 -4.79
CA ALA A 9 5.13 4.86 -4.41
C ALA A 9 6.28 4.82 -3.42
N ASP A 10 7.45 5.27 -3.86
CA ASP A 10 8.68 5.29 -3.06
C ASP A 10 9.64 6.27 -3.71
N ASP A 11 10.29 7.12 -2.94
CA ASP A 11 11.20 8.12 -3.49
C ASP A 11 12.58 7.56 -3.86
N HIS A 12 12.85 6.30 -3.54
CA HIS A 12 14.12 5.65 -3.87
C HIS A 12 13.98 4.83 -5.15
N PRO A 13 14.64 5.23 -6.25
CA PRO A 13 14.53 4.47 -7.51
C PRO A 13 14.95 3.01 -7.38
N ALA A 14 16.00 2.74 -6.59
CA ALA A 14 16.48 1.37 -6.39
C ALA A 14 15.42 0.49 -5.70
N VAL A 15 14.67 1.05 -4.76
CA VAL A 15 13.60 0.34 -4.08
C VAL A 15 12.46 0.05 -5.04
N ARG A 16 12.09 1.03 -5.87
CA ARG A 16 11.04 0.81 -6.88
C ARG A 16 11.40 -0.32 -7.84
N ILE A 17 12.66 -0.35 -8.30
CA ILE A 17 13.14 -1.43 -9.18
C ILE A 17 13.04 -2.78 -8.48
N LEU A 18 13.51 -2.85 -7.23
CA LEU A 18 13.46 -4.08 -6.45
C LEU A 18 12.03 -4.57 -6.26
N LEU A 19 11.13 -3.70 -5.85
CA LEU A 19 9.72 -4.06 -5.64
C LEU A 19 9.06 -4.50 -6.95
N ARG A 20 9.33 -3.79 -8.04
CA ARG A 20 8.79 -4.18 -9.35
C ARG A 20 9.24 -5.58 -9.73
N ASN A 21 10.53 -5.90 -9.51
CA ASN A 21 11.06 -7.22 -9.81
C ASN A 21 10.42 -8.31 -8.94
N ILE A 22 10.27 -8.06 -7.65
CA ILE A 22 9.64 -9.01 -6.73
C ILE A 22 8.18 -9.25 -7.11
N LEU A 23 7.43 -8.18 -7.32
CA LEU A 23 6.01 -8.28 -7.68
C LEU A 23 5.80 -8.94 -9.03
N GLY A 24 6.72 -8.72 -9.96
CA GLY A 24 6.66 -9.32 -11.30
C GLY A 24 6.88 -10.82 -11.33
N THR A 25 7.33 -11.44 -10.23
CA THR A 25 7.47 -12.90 -10.16
C THR A 25 6.12 -13.62 -10.01
N VAL A 26 5.07 -12.89 -9.64
CA VAL A 26 3.75 -13.48 -9.45
C VAL A 26 2.96 -13.34 -10.75
N PRO A 27 2.50 -14.46 -11.35
CA PRO A 27 1.70 -14.38 -12.55
C PRO A 27 0.46 -13.50 -12.35
N ARG A 28 0.16 -12.66 -13.34
CA ARG A 28 -0.98 -11.75 -13.37
C ARG A 28 -0.90 -10.55 -12.41
N TRP A 29 0.23 -10.36 -11.75
CA TRP A 29 0.49 -9.12 -11.02
C TRP A 29 1.26 -8.18 -11.94
N LYS A 30 0.77 -6.96 -12.07
CA LYS A 30 1.34 -5.96 -12.96
C LYS A 30 1.53 -4.63 -12.24
N VAL A 31 2.72 -4.10 -12.31
CA VAL A 31 2.97 -2.74 -11.83
C VAL A 31 2.46 -1.78 -12.90
N CYS A 32 1.40 -1.05 -12.58
CA CYS A 32 0.74 -0.15 -13.53
C CYS A 32 1.29 1.29 -13.47
N GLY A 33 2.07 1.60 -12.45
CA GLY A 33 2.66 2.93 -12.32
C GLY A 33 3.62 3.01 -11.15
N GLU A 34 4.43 4.06 -11.15
CA GLU A 34 5.38 4.34 -10.07
C GLU A 34 5.33 5.82 -9.75
N ALA A 35 5.33 6.14 -8.46
CA ALA A 35 5.35 7.50 -7.96
C ALA A 35 6.60 7.72 -7.10
N GLU A 36 7.17 8.90 -7.16
CA GLU A 36 8.37 9.22 -6.38
C GLU A 36 8.11 10.14 -5.19
N ASN A 37 6.87 10.56 -5.01
CA ASN A 37 6.46 11.37 -3.86
C ASN A 37 4.97 11.16 -3.57
N GLY A 38 4.53 11.68 -2.43
CA GLY A 38 3.15 11.49 -1.99
C GLY A 38 2.12 12.15 -2.89
N SER A 39 2.42 13.33 -3.42
CA SER A 39 1.48 14.04 -4.30
C SER A 39 1.27 13.29 -5.61
N SER A 40 2.34 12.80 -6.24
CA SER A 40 2.19 12.00 -7.45
C SER A 40 1.54 10.65 -7.18
N ALA A 41 1.74 10.08 -5.98
CA ALA A 41 1.05 8.85 -5.61
C ALA A 41 -0.47 9.05 -5.58
N VAL A 42 -0.94 10.14 -4.99
CA VAL A 42 -2.37 10.46 -4.96
C VAL A 42 -2.90 10.70 -6.37
N ALA A 43 -2.18 11.47 -7.19
CA ALA A 43 -2.58 11.76 -8.55
C ALA A 43 -2.69 10.49 -9.41
N LEU A 44 -1.68 9.61 -9.32
CA LEU A 44 -1.67 8.35 -10.07
C LEU A 44 -2.73 7.38 -9.56
N ALA A 45 -2.96 7.33 -8.26
CA ALA A 45 -4.03 6.49 -7.71
C ALA A 45 -5.39 6.93 -8.26
N THR A 46 -5.61 8.24 -8.39
CA THR A 46 -6.85 8.79 -8.93
C THR A 46 -7.02 8.47 -10.40
N SER A 47 -5.94 8.58 -11.19
CA SER A 47 -6.03 8.38 -12.65
C SER A 47 -5.96 6.90 -13.06
N LEU A 48 -5.21 6.09 -12.36
CA LEU A 48 -4.97 4.68 -12.73
C LEU A 48 -5.93 3.70 -12.07
N HIS A 49 -6.53 4.05 -10.96
CA HIS A 49 -7.38 3.17 -10.16
C HIS A 49 -6.72 1.81 -9.90
N PRO A 50 -5.53 1.78 -9.25
CA PRO A 50 -4.85 0.52 -8.99
C PRO A 50 -5.64 -0.34 -8.02
N ASP A 51 -5.44 -1.65 -8.10
CA ASP A 51 -6.06 -2.59 -7.16
C ASP A 51 -5.38 -2.54 -5.79
N ILE A 52 -4.08 -2.28 -5.77
CA ILE A 52 -3.33 -2.12 -4.53
C ILE A 52 -2.22 -1.09 -4.74
N ILE A 53 -1.91 -0.36 -3.68
CA ILE A 53 -0.83 0.62 -3.66
C ILE A 53 0.18 0.19 -2.60
N VAL A 54 1.44 0.05 -3.02
CA VAL A 54 2.57 -0.14 -2.11
C VAL A 54 3.17 1.23 -1.89
N MET A 55 3.02 1.78 -0.69
CA MET A 55 3.31 3.17 -0.39
C MET A 55 4.35 3.31 0.71
N ASP A 56 5.45 3.97 0.41
CA ASP A 56 6.45 4.30 1.42
C ASP A 56 5.89 5.33 2.39
N LEU A 57 6.21 5.17 3.66
CA LEU A 57 5.79 6.12 4.70
C LEU A 57 6.46 7.48 4.54
N VAL A 58 7.76 7.49 4.27
CA VAL A 58 8.55 8.73 4.22
C VAL A 58 8.84 9.09 2.77
N MET A 59 8.16 10.13 2.30
CA MET A 59 8.32 10.64 0.94
C MET A 59 8.30 12.17 0.95
N PRO A 60 8.91 12.82 -0.06
CA PRO A 60 8.80 14.27 -0.21
C PRO A 60 7.36 14.73 -0.42
N GLU A 61 7.09 15.96 -0.10
CA GLU A 61 5.84 16.69 -0.20
C GLU A 61 4.84 16.25 0.86
N ILE A 62 4.19 15.11 0.70
CA ILE A 62 3.32 14.55 1.74
C ILE A 62 3.77 13.12 2.03
N ASN A 63 3.67 12.72 3.29
CA ASN A 63 4.08 11.37 3.69
C ASN A 63 3.03 10.33 3.30
N GLY A 64 3.38 9.06 3.46
CA GLY A 64 2.51 7.96 3.07
C GLY A 64 1.21 7.88 3.86
N LEU A 65 1.20 8.31 5.11
CA LEU A 65 -0.04 8.34 5.91
C LEU A 65 -1.03 9.34 5.34
N GLU A 66 -0.56 10.55 5.04
CA GLU A 66 -1.42 11.58 4.47
C GLU A 66 -1.86 11.21 3.06
N ALA A 67 -0.95 10.66 2.25
CA ALA A 67 -1.31 10.18 0.92
C ALA A 67 -2.39 9.10 1.00
N THR A 68 -2.28 8.18 1.96
CA THR A 68 -3.29 7.15 2.19
C THR A 68 -4.65 7.76 2.48
N ARG A 69 -4.69 8.75 3.38
CA ARG A 69 -5.95 9.44 3.72
C ARG A 69 -6.57 10.11 2.50
N GLN A 70 -5.75 10.77 1.69
CA GLN A 70 -6.23 11.45 0.48
C GLN A 70 -6.75 10.47 -0.56
N VAL A 71 -6.04 9.37 -0.79
CA VAL A 71 -6.51 8.33 -1.72
C VAL A 71 -7.86 7.78 -1.29
N LEU A 72 -8.02 7.49 -0.01
CA LEU A 72 -9.26 6.91 0.52
C LEU A 72 -10.45 7.89 0.47
N LYS A 73 -10.20 9.19 0.43
CA LYS A 73 -11.28 10.16 0.19
C LYS A 73 -11.88 10.03 -1.20
N PHE A 74 -11.07 9.67 -2.20
CA PHE A 74 -11.54 9.49 -3.58
C PHE A 74 -12.03 8.07 -3.85
N ASN A 75 -11.41 7.07 -3.20
CA ASN A 75 -11.77 5.68 -3.40
C ASN A 75 -11.65 4.93 -2.07
N GLN A 76 -12.77 4.76 -1.40
CA GLN A 76 -12.82 4.08 -0.10
C GLN A 76 -12.45 2.60 -0.17
N LYS A 77 -12.46 2.03 -1.37
CA LYS A 77 -12.10 0.62 -1.58
C LYS A 77 -10.62 0.42 -1.92
N ALA A 78 -9.85 1.49 -2.01
CA ALA A 78 -8.43 1.38 -2.30
C ALA A 78 -7.73 0.57 -1.21
N ARG A 79 -6.82 -0.30 -1.63
CA ARG A 79 -6.03 -1.11 -0.72
C ARG A 79 -4.62 -0.56 -0.71
N ILE A 80 -4.14 -0.21 0.46
CA ILE A 80 -2.81 0.38 0.61
C ILE A 80 -2.02 -0.43 1.62
N ILE A 81 -0.82 -0.84 1.24
CA ILE A 81 0.17 -1.38 2.16
C ILE A 81 1.26 -0.32 2.35
N LEU A 82 1.46 0.10 3.59
CA LEU A 82 2.50 1.08 3.91
C LEU A 82 3.82 0.38 4.20
N THR A 83 4.90 0.91 3.70
CA THR A 83 6.24 0.36 3.93
C THR A 83 7.11 1.38 4.65
N THR A 84 8.05 0.91 5.45
CA THR A 84 9.01 1.77 6.16
C THR A 84 10.31 1.03 6.44
N LEU A 85 11.41 1.77 6.48
CA LEU A 85 12.71 1.25 6.90
C LEU A 85 12.84 1.20 8.42
N HIS A 86 12.07 2.03 9.12
CA HIS A 86 12.23 2.21 10.57
C HIS A 86 11.00 1.77 11.32
N GLU A 87 11.17 0.78 12.18
CA GLU A 87 10.10 0.39 13.10
C GLU A 87 9.98 1.45 14.20
N PHE A 88 8.75 1.84 14.47
CA PHE A 88 8.44 2.64 15.64
C PHE A 88 7.12 2.15 16.22
N PRO A 89 6.96 2.26 17.56
CA PRO A 89 5.84 1.58 18.24
C PRO A 89 4.45 1.94 17.71
N SER A 90 4.26 3.17 17.27
CA SER A 90 2.94 3.64 16.81
C SER A 90 2.68 3.42 15.32
N PHE A 91 3.65 2.89 14.56
CA PHE A 91 3.49 2.79 13.10
C PHE A 91 2.28 1.97 12.69
N VAL A 92 2.15 0.78 13.25
CA VAL A 92 1.03 -0.12 12.89
C VAL A 92 -0.31 0.53 13.22
N ASP A 93 -0.41 1.18 14.39
CA ASP A 93 -1.63 1.86 14.79
C ASP A 93 -1.94 3.06 13.90
N GLU A 94 -0.94 3.86 13.56
CA GLU A 94 -1.11 5.01 12.69
C GLU A 94 -1.50 4.57 11.27
N ALA A 95 -0.89 3.50 10.76
CA ALA A 95 -1.25 2.94 9.46
C ALA A 95 -2.70 2.49 9.44
N ARG A 96 -3.13 1.79 10.49
CA ARG A 96 -4.51 1.31 10.61
C ARG A 96 -5.50 2.49 10.68
N ARG A 97 -5.19 3.50 11.47
CA ARG A 97 -6.04 4.69 11.59
C ARG A 97 -6.16 5.46 10.28
N ALA A 98 -5.10 5.48 9.49
CA ALA A 98 -5.13 6.10 8.16
C ALA A 98 -5.96 5.31 7.17
N GLY A 99 -6.26 4.04 7.47
CA GLY A 99 -7.07 3.18 6.63
C GLY A 99 -6.26 2.21 5.77
N ALA A 100 -4.96 2.05 6.03
CA ALA A 100 -4.14 1.09 5.31
C ALA A 100 -4.59 -0.34 5.60
N CYS A 101 -4.43 -1.20 4.61
CA CYS A 101 -4.76 -2.63 4.72
C CYS A 101 -3.64 -3.45 5.32
N GLY A 102 -2.44 -2.90 5.37
CA GLY A 102 -1.31 -3.57 5.95
C GLY A 102 -0.08 -2.69 6.00
N CYS A 103 0.96 -3.20 6.61
CA CYS A 103 2.25 -2.54 6.63
C CYS A 103 3.36 -3.57 6.51
N PHE A 104 4.49 -3.15 5.97
CA PHE A 104 5.63 -4.00 5.75
C PHE A 104 6.90 -3.24 6.13
N PHE A 105 7.72 -3.85 6.96
CA PHE A 105 9.01 -3.28 7.33
C PHE A 105 10.04 -3.68 6.27
N LYS A 106 10.69 -2.71 5.65
CA LYS A 106 11.67 -2.97 4.57
C LYS A 106 12.89 -3.74 5.07
N THR A 107 13.07 -3.84 6.40
CA THR A 107 14.12 -4.66 7.00
C THR A 107 13.79 -6.14 6.99
N GLU A 108 12.53 -6.52 6.74
CA GLU A 108 12.14 -7.91 6.63
C GLU A 108 12.63 -8.50 5.32
N SER A 109 12.78 -9.83 5.30
CA SER A 109 13.18 -10.53 4.09
C SER A 109 12.18 -10.29 2.95
N GLY A 110 12.70 -10.09 1.74
CA GLY A 110 11.87 -9.90 0.56
C GLY A 110 10.85 -11.02 0.33
N ARG A 111 11.16 -12.23 0.78
CA ARG A 111 10.21 -13.37 0.66
C ARG A 111 8.95 -13.20 1.52
N HIS A 112 8.94 -12.28 2.48
CA HIS A 112 7.77 -11.97 3.27
C HIS A 112 6.89 -10.91 2.61
N PHE A 113 7.38 -10.25 1.59
CA PHE A 113 6.67 -9.15 0.96
C PHE A 113 5.44 -9.62 0.17
N ILE A 114 5.60 -10.65 -0.67
CA ILE A 114 4.46 -11.19 -1.44
C ILE A 114 3.34 -11.70 -0.53
N PRO A 115 3.63 -12.48 0.54
CA PRO A 115 2.59 -12.85 1.50
C PRO A 115 1.87 -11.64 2.12
N ALA A 116 2.61 -10.57 2.44
CA ALA A 116 2.02 -9.35 3.00
C ALA A 116 1.06 -8.70 1.98
N VAL A 117 1.46 -8.65 0.71
CA VAL A 117 0.61 -8.10 -0.35
C VAL A 117 -0.65 -8.95 -0.52
N ARG A 118 -0.54 -10.28 -0.47
CA ARG A 118 -1.70 -11.18 -0.57
C ARG A 118 -2.71 -10.93 0.55
N VAL A 119 -2.23 -10.72 1.76
CA VAL A 119 -3.11 -10.37 2.89
C VAL A 119 -3.79 -9.03 2.64
N ALA A 120 -3.03 -8.03 2.20
CA ALA A 120 -3.56 -6.69 1.95
C ALA A 120 -4.62 -6.68 0.83
N ILE A 121 -4.46 -7.51 -0.20
CA ILE A 121 -5.43 -7.62 -1.28
C ILE A 121 -6.80 -8.02 -0.75
N LYS A 122 -6.84 -8.89 0.24
CA LYS A 122 -8.10 -9.41 0.79
C LYS A 122 -8.71 -8.51 1.86
N CYS A 123 -8.02 -7.47 2.26
CA CYS A 123 -8.41 -6.62 3.38
C CYS A 123 -9.85 -6.09 3.26
N ARG A 124 -10.21 -5.51 2.13
CA ARG A 124 -11.56 -4.95 1.93
C ARG A 124 -12.62 -6.01 1.65
N GLU A 125 -12.20 -7.16 1.12
CA GLU A 125 -13.10 -8.26 0.81
C GLU A 125 -13.57 -9.00 2.06
N LEU A 126 -12.72 -8.99 3.11
CA LEU A 126 -13.02 -9.66 4.37
C LEU A 126 -13.92 -8.83 5.28
N PHE A 127 -14.07 -7.53 5.01
CA PHE A 127 -14.88 -6.66 5.85
C PHE A 127 -16.30 -6.56 5.34
N THR A 128 -17.23 -7.10 6.13
CA THR A 128 -18.66 -6.81 6.01
C THR A 128 -18.97 -5.58 6.86
N PRO A 129 -20.15 -4.97 6.71
CA PRO A 129 -20.55 -3.90 7.62
C PRO A 129 -20.47 -4.28 9.09
N ASP A 130 -20.83 -5.52 9.41
CA ASP A 130 -20.76 -6.01 10.81
C ASP A 130 -19.29 -6.11 11.28
N ASP A 131 -18.39 -6.55 10.41
CA ASP A 131 -16.97 -6.62 10.74
C ASP A 131 -16.42 -5.23 11.01
N LEU A 132 -16.83 -4.24 10.23
CA LEU A 132 -16.39 -2.86 10.44
C LEU A 132 -16.87 -2.29 11.76
N GLU A 133 -18.10 -2.59 12.15
CA GLU A 133 -18.63 -2.18 13.45
C GLU A 133 -17.98 -2.94 14.59
N GLY A 134 -17.72 -4.22 14.38
CA GLY A 134 -17.05 -5.07 15.34
C GLY A 134 -15.54 -4.94 15.35
N ALA A 135 -14.96 -4.33 14.32
CA ALA A 135 -13.51 -4.14 14.19
C ALA A 135 -13.02 -3.01 15.07
N LYS A 136 -13.18 -3.22 16.35
CA LYS A 136 -12.63 -2.26 17.30
C LYS A 136 -11.11 -2.38 17.26
N PRO A 137 -10.40 -1.27 17.37
CA PRO A 137 -8.95 -1.31 17.46
C PRO A 137 -8.57 -2.16 18.67
N HIS A 138 -7.77 -3.13 18.39
CA HIS A 138 -7.23 -4.00 19.43
C HIS A 138 -5.99 -3.37 20.03
#